data_061d9cbfb831c2da9b0816f35c41e72c
#
_entry.id   061d9cbfb831c2da9b0816f35c41e72c
#
_cell.length_a   1.000
_cell.length_b   1.000
_cell.length_c   1.000
_cell.angle_alpha   90.00
_cell.angle_beta   90.00
_cell.angle_gamma   90.00
#
_symmetry.space_group_name_H-M   'P 1'
#
loop_
_entity.id
_entity.type
_entity.pdbx_description
1 polymer ?
#
loop_
_entity_poly.entity_id
_entity_poly.type
_entity_poly.pdbx_seq_one_letter_code
_entity_poly.pdbx_strand_id
1 'polypeptide(L)'
;LTPAVLSLLQSCQNDLDWNPVFFDSNQIKFISEITNLIIPSSEEVPGSNELNLIRFIDLYISNVKNNDDHIFIQSSLVSFIENYYIKSKKNSLINYEIEELDEILKYFFKSDVSKQELWVSDFNNSKNSILDGSIESSSNDALSFYFLKTIRDLTITAFKGSEYIGKNILAFRPVPGQQKGCVDLLETTNGRAWTI
;
A
#
# COMPACT_ATOMS: atom_id res chain seq x y z
N LEU A 1 -48.93 9.35 12.19
CA LEU A 1 -47.82 8.52 11.73
C LEU A 1 -46.55 9.30 11.98
N THR A 2 -45.77 8.84 12.95
CA THR A 2 -44.58 9.49 13.53
C THR A 2 -43.38 9.41 12.61
N PRO A 3 -42.49 10.45 12.54
CA PRO A 3 -41.29 10.49 11.69
C PRO A 3 -40.08 9.70 12.27
N ALA A 4 -40.30 8.68 13.08
CA ALA A 4 -39.24 7.93 13.76
C ALA A 4 -38.70 6.74 12.97
N VAL A 5 -39.13 6.48 11.74
CA VAL A 5 -38.66 5.30 10.97
C VAL A 5 -37.63 5.64 9.89
N LEU A 6 -37.35 6.93 9.68
CA LEU A 6 -36.36 7.36 8.65
C LEU A 6 -34.91 7.44 9.14
N SER A 7 -34.65 7.22 10.43
CA SER A 7 -33.28 7.29 10.99
C SER A 7 -32.52 5.95 11.02
N LEU A 8 -33.09 4.86 10.52
CA LEU A 8 -32.46 3.53 10.52
C LEU A 8 -31.72 3.16 9.22
N LEU A 9 -31.70 4.04 8.23
CA LEU A 9 -31.00 3.79 6.95
C LEU A 9 -29.64 4.52 6.85
N GLN A 10 -29.15 5.07 7.96
CA GLN A 10 -27.92 5.85 7.96
C GLN A 10 -26.75 5.09 8.62
N SER A 11 -26.63 3.80 8.37
CA SER A 11 -25.51 3.04 8.93
C SER A 11 -25.05 1.95 7.97
N CYS A 12 -24.49 2.34 6.85
CA CYS A 12 -23.50 1.57 6.12
C CYS A 12 -22.35 2.47 5.70
N GLN A 13 -21.90 3.34 6.59
CA GLN A 13 -20.51 3.74 6.60
C GLN A 13 -19.78 2.58 7.26
N ASN A 14 -18.95 1.87 6.51
CA ASN A 14 -17.96 0.97 7.08
C ASN A 14 -17.01 1.86 7.88
N ASP A 15 -17.37 2.13 9.14
CA ASP A 15 -16.47 2.79 10.08
C ASP A 15 -15.30 1.83 10.27
N LEU A 16 -14.10 2.36 10.11
CA LEU A 16 -12.89 1.61 10.42
C LEU A 16 -12.96 1.21 11.91
N ASP A 17 -12.58 -0.03 12.22
CA ASP A 17 -12.50 -0.53 13.59
C ASP A 17 -11.34 0.08 14.41
N TRP A 18 -10.61 1.02 13.83
CA TRP A 18 -9.48 1.75 14.39
C TRP A 18 -9.40 3.18 13.84
N ASN A 19 -8.72 4.06 14.56
CA ASN A 19 -8.50 5.45 14.13
C ASN A 19 -7.18 5.54 13.37
N PRO A 20 -7.18 5.94 12.09
CA PRO A 20 -5.98 6.21 11.33
C PRO A 20 -5.16 7.35 11.97
N VAL A 21 -3.83 7.30 11.83
CA VAL A 21 -2.90 8.25 12.45
C VAL A 21 -2.20 9.11 11.41
N PHE A 22 -1.81 8.55 10.29
CA PHE A 22 -1.09 9.24 9.22
C PHE A 22 -2.01 9.66 8.07
N PHE A 23 -2.86 8.76 7.63
CA PHE A 23 -3.83 9.01 6.55
C PHE A 23 -5.20 9.37 7.11
N ASP A 24 -6.02 10.08 6.34
CA ASP A 24 -7.43 10.25 6.69
C ASP A 24 -8.27 9.00 6.30
N SER A 25 -9.52 8.94 6.79
CA SER A 25 -10.39 7.79 6.59
C SER A 25 -10.72 7.49 5.11
N ASN A 26 -10.80 8.51 4.25
CA ASN A 26 -11.06 8.31 2.82
C ASN A 26 -9.80 7.82 2.11
N GLN A 27 -8.64 8.36 2.47
CA GLN A 27 -7.34 7.90 1.98
C GLN A 27 -7.09 6.44 2.40
N ILE A 28 -7.40 6.06 3.65
CA ILE A 28 -7.31 4.66 4.12
C ILE A 28 -8.15 3.73 3.25
N LYS A 29 -9.41 4.06 2.99
CA LYS A 29 -10.29 3.24 2.15
C LYS A 29 -9.71 3.09 0.74
N PHE A 30 -9.27 4.18 0.14
CA PHE A 30 -8.69 4.19 -1.20
C PHE A 30 -7.36 3.40 -1.27
N ILE A 31 -6.46 3.60 -0.30
CA ILE A 31 -5.18 2.89 -0.24
C ILE A 31 -5.40 1.40 0.10
N SER A 32 -6.42 1.06 0.88
CA SER A 32 -6.80 -0.33 1.16
C SER A 32 -7.11 -1.11 -0.13
N GLU A 33 -7.79 -0.49 -1.09
CA GLU A 33 -8.02 -1.13 -2.40
C GLU A 33 -6.72 -1.28 -3.21
N ILE A 34 -5.82 -0.31 -3.15
CA ILE A 34 -4.49 -0.44 -3.76
C ILE A 34 -3.74 -1.63 -3.17
N THR A 35 -3.73 -1.77 -1.84
CA THR A 35 -3.06 -2.89 -1.17
C THR A 35 -3.71 -4.23 -1.49
N ASN A 36 -5.03 -4.25 -1.67
CA ASN A 36 -5.79 -5.44 -2.05
C ASN A 36 -5.54 -5.85 -3.50
N LEU A 37 -5.35 -4.89 -4.43
CA LEU A 37 -4.91 -5.18 -5.79
C LEU A 37 -3.47 -5.71 -5.86
N ILE A 38 -2.61 -5.31 -4.92
CA ILE A 38 -1.23 -5.80 -4.82
C ILE A 38 -1.18 -7.22 -4.25
N ILE A 39 -1.96 -7.49 -3.20
CA ILE A 39 -2.06 -8.82 -2.55
C ILE A 39 -3.53 -9.18 -2.38
N PRO A 40 -4.16 -9.69 -3.45
CA PRO A 40 -5.53 -10.17 -3.38
C PRO A 40 -5.63 -11.47 -2.57
N SER A 41 -6.81 -11.73 -2.01
CA SER A 41 -7.10 -13.02 -1.37
C SER A 41 -7.23 -14.15 -2.40
N SER A 42 -6.89 -15.36 -1.95
CA SER A 42 -7.12 -16.61 -2.67
C SER A 42 -7.77 -17.63 -1.73
N GLU A 43 -8.11 -18.82 -2.25
CA GLU A 43 -8.68 -19.90 -1.42
C GLU A 43 -7.74 -20.33 -0.29
N GLU A 44 -6.42 -20.26 -0.51
CA GLU A 44 -5.41 -20.78 0.42
C GLU A 44 -4.70 -19.67 1.22
N VAL A 45 -4.66 -18.46 0.69
CA VAL A 45 -3.85 -17.37 1.25
C VAL A 45 -4.70 -16.12 1.41
N PRO A 46 -4.86 -15.59 2.64
CA PRO A 46 -5.61 -14.37 2.89
C PRO A 46 -4.92 -13.15 2.23
N GLY A 47 -5.73 -12.25 1.71
CA GLY A 47 -5.27 -11.03 1.07
C GLY A 47 -5.01 -9.88 2.04
N SER A 48 -4.70 -8.71 1.47
CA SER A 48 -4.38 -7.51 2.23
C SER A 48 -5.51 -7.07 3.16
N ASN A 49 -6.76 -7.10 2.69
CA ASN A 49 -7.91 -6.66 3.48
C ASN A 49 -8.20 -7.61 4.64
N GLU A 50 -8.11 -8.92 4.44
CA GLU A 50 -8.33 -9.93 5.48
C GLU A 50 -7.27 -9.87 6.58
N LEU A 51 -6.03 -9.52 6.21
CA LEU A 51 -4.92 -9.34 7.14
C LEU A 51 -4.84 -7.92 7.72
N ASN A 52 -5.73 -7.02 7.31
CA ASN A 52 -5.74 -5.60 7.71
C ASN A 52 -4.36 -4.93 7.56
N LEU A 53 -3.69 -5.18 6.41
CA LEU A 53 -2.32 -4.69 6.19
C LEU A 53 -2.25 -3.17 6.15
N ILE A 54 -3.32 -2.48 5.74
CA ILE A 54 -3.37 -1.01 5.70
C ILE A 54 -3.20 -0.39 7.11
N ARG A 55 -3.71 -1.03 8.16
CA ARG A 55 -3.50 -0.58 9.53
C ARG A 55 -2.03 -0.63 9.92
N PHE A 56 -1.33 -1.70 9.56
CA PHE A 56 0.11 -1.78 9.79
C PHE A 56 0.86 -0.68 9.03
N ILE A 57 0.50 -0.44 7.76
CA ILE A 57 1.14 0.57 6.91
C ILE A 57 0.98 1.96 7.50
N ASP A 58 -0.23 2.35 7.91
CA ASP A 58 -0.51 3.65 8.52
C ASP A 58 0.30 3.87 9.81
N LEU A 59 0.29 2.87 10.70
CA LEU A 59 1.05 2.91 11.95
C LEU A 59 2.56 2.90 11.71
N TYR A 60 3.05 2.13 10.74
CA TYR A 60 4.46 2.07 10.40
C TYR A 60 4.96 3.41 9.86
N ILE A 61 4.23 4.01 8.93
CA ILE A 61 4.58 5.34 8.40
C ILE A 61 4.60 6.34 9.55
N SER A 62 3.56 6.39 10.36
CA SER A 62 3.44 7.36 11.46
C SER A 62 4.56 7.24 12.50
N ASN A 63 4.95 6.01 12.88
CA ASN A 63 5.83 5.80 14.04
C ASN A 63 7.29 5.50 13.68
N VAL A 64 7.57 5.02 12.47
CA VAL A 64 8.90 4.54 12.08
C VAL A 64 9.57 5.44 11.05
N LYS A 65 8.77 6.05 10.16
CA LYS A 65 9.30 6.98 9.17
C LYS A 65 9.64 8.32 9.79
N ASN A 66 10.67 8.99 9.27
CA ASN A 66 11.08 10.31 9.72
C ASN A 66 10.22 11.42 9.09
N ASN A 67 10.42 12.67 9.53
CA ASN A 67 9.65 13.83 9.04
C ASN A 67 9.80 14.07 7.52
N ASP A 68 10.99 13.88 6.97
CA ASP A 68 11.22 14.05 5.53
C ASP A 68 10.45 12.99 4.72
N ASP A 69 10.48 11.72 5.18
CA ASP A 69 9.67 10.66 4.60
C ASP A 69 8.17 10.96 4.66
N HIS A 70 7.69 11.56 5.77
CA HIS A 70 6.30 11.99 5.89
C HIS A 70 5.93 13.02 4.82
N ILE A 71 6.79 14.04 4.62
CA ILE A 71 6.59 15.07 3.60
C ILE A 71 6.58 14.42 2.20
N PHE A 72 7.54 13.53 1.90
CA PHE A 72 7.60 12.84 0.62
C PHE A 72 6.35 11.99 0.36
N ILE A 73 5.90 11.21 1.33
CA ILE A 73 4.71 10.36 1.20
C ILE A 73 3.46 11.20 1.02
N GLN A 74 3.27 12.27 1.80
CA GLN A 74 2.10 13.15 1.69
C GLN A 74 2.06 13.88 0.34
N SER A 75 3.17 14.49 -0.08
CA SER A 75 3.24 15.18 -1.37
C SER A 75 2.99 14.24 -2.54
N SER A 76 3.55 13.03 -2.46
CA SER A 76 3.39 12.00 -3.48
C SER A 76 1.98 11.41 -3.51
N LEU A 77 1.31 11.28 -2.38
CA LEU A 77 -0.10 10.90 -2.31
C LEU A 77 -0.98 11.93 -3.01
N VAL A 78 -0.76 13.24 -2.75
CA VAL A 78 -1.51 14.30 -3.43
C VAL A 78 -1.35 14.20 -4.94
N SER A 79 -0.12 14.08 -5.44
CA SER A 79 0.15 13.92 -6.88
C SER A 79 -0.47 12.65 -7.46
N PHE A 80 -0.48 11.55 -6.71
CA PHE A 80 -1.14 10.32 -7.15
C PHE A 80 -2.66 10.47 -7.25
N ILE A 81 -3.29 11.15 -6.28
CA ILE A 81 -4.71 11.45 -6.30
C ILE A 81 -5.07 12.35 -7.49
N GLU A 82 -4.27 13.37 -7.78
CA GLU A 82 -4.45 14.23 -8.96
C GLU A 82 -4.34 13.43 -10.26
N ASN A 83 -3.32 12.58 -10.37
CA ASN A 83 -3.15 11.67 -11.51
C ASN A 83 -4.35 10.72 -11.67
N TYR A 84 -4.85 10.18 -10.55
CA TYR A 84 -6.04 9.36 -10.56
C TYR A 84 -7.24 10.14 -11.10
N TYR A 85 -7.50 11.36 -10.61
CA TYR A 85 -8.61 12.19 -11.07
C TYR A 85 -8.52 12.54 -12.56
N ILE A 86 -7.33 12.88 -13.06
CA ILE A 86 -7.12 13.18 -14.47
C ILE A 86 -7.39 11.95 -15.33
N LYS A 87 -6.88 10.77 -14.97
CA LYS A 87 -7.00 9.55 -15.77
C LYS A 87 -8.42 8.95 -15.71
N SER A 88 -9.06 8.95 -14.54
CA SER A 88 -10.40 8.40 -14.33
C SER A 88 -11.53 9.38 -14.65
N LYS A 89 -11.21 10.67 -14.86
CA LYS A 89 -12.19 11.76 -15.01
C LYS A 89 -13.14 11.89 -13.79
N LYS A 90 -12.68 11.50 -12.61
CA LYS A 90 -13.40 11.60 -11.34
C LYS A 90 -12.85 12.75 -10.51
N ASN A 91 -13.55 13.12 -9.46
CA ASN A 91 -13.20 14.23 -8.57
C ASN A 91 -13.36 13.86 -7.09
N SER A 92 -13.45 12.56 -6.79
CA SER A 92 -13.65 12.09 -5.43
C SER A 92 -13.02 10.71 -5.23
N LEU A 93 -12.38 10.50 -4.08
CA LEU A 93 -11.85 9.21 -3.65
C LEU A 93 -12.93 8.24 -3.15
N ILE A 94 -14.19 8.68 -3.06
CA ILE A 94 -15.28 7.84 -2.54
C ILE A 94 -15.87 6.97 -3.66
N ASN A 95 -15.82 7.46 -4.91
CA ASN A 95 -16.45 6.83 -6.07
C ASN A 95 -15.38 6.28 -7.05
N TYR A 96 -14.43 5.51 -6.56
CA TYR A 96 -13.47 4.83 -7.42
C TYR A 96 -14.07 3.56 -8.03
N GLU A 97 -13.59 3.20 -9.23
CA GLU A 97 -13.83 1.91 -9.86
C GLU A 97 -12.56 1.09 -9.76
N ILE A 98 -12.68 -0.16 -9.34
CA ILE A 98 -11.51 -1.04 -9.11
C ILE A 98 -10.74 -1.28 -10.40
N GLU A 99 -11.44 -1.43 -11.52
CA GLU A 99 -10.86 -1.63 -12.84
C GLU A 99 -10.02 -0.43 -13.30
N GLU A 100 -10.51 0.80 -13.06
CA GLU A 100 -9.76 2.02 -13.37
C GLU A 100 -8.49 2.14 -12.52
N LEU A 101 -8.60 1.79 -11.24
CA LEU A 101 -7.47 1.80 -10.32
C LEU A 101 -6.42 0.75 -10.73
N ASP A 102 -6.84 -0.46 -11.10
CA ASP A 102 -5.98 -1.53 -11.59
C ASP A 102 -5.24 -1.12 -12.89
N GLU A 103 -5.92 -0.45 -13.83
CA GLU A 103 -5.28 0.06 -15.05
C GLU A 103 -4.22 1.14 -14.74
N ILE A 104 -4.46 2.01 -13.75
CA ILE A 104 -3.48 3.00 -13.31
C ILE A 104 -2.27 2.31 -12.64
N LEU A 105 -2.51 1.31 -11.80
CA LEU A 105 -1.42 0.52 -11.22
C LEU A 105 -0.59 -0.19 -12.28
N LYS A 106 -1.24 -0.78 -13.29
CA LYS A 106 -0.55 -1.40 -14.43
C LYS A 106 0.29 -0.40 -15.21
N TYR A 107 -0.23 0.83 -15.43
CA TYR A 107 0.54 1.88 -16.09
C TYR A 107 1.87 2.16 -15.38
N PHE A 108 1.88 2.22 -14.06
CA PHE A 108 3.11 2.47 -13.31
C PHE A 108 4.00 1.22 -13.17
N PHE A 109 3.44 0.09 -12.77
CA PHE A 109 4.23 -1.10 -12.45
C PHE A 109 4.64 -1.96 -13.65
N LYS A 110 3.92 -1.86 -14.77
CA LYS A 110 4.25 -2.57 -16.02
C LYS A 110 4.92 -1.70 -17.08
N SER A 111 5.23 -0.44 -16.77
CA SER A 111 6.06 0.40 -17.64
C SER A 111 7.46 -0.16 -17.75
N ASP A 112 8.14 0.15 -18.86
CA ASP A 112 9.53 -0.25 -19.10
C ASP A 112 10.44 0.18 -17.96
N VAL A 113 11.45 -0.63 -17.67
CA VAL A 113 12.41 -0.39 -16.59
C VAL A 113 13.06 0.99 -16.74
N SER A 114 13.45 1.37 -17.96
CA SER A 114 14.04 2.68 -18.24
C SER A 114 13.11 3.85 -17.86
N LYS A 115 11.80 3.70 -18.08
CA LYS A 115 10.82 4.71 -17.68
C LYS A 115 10.67 4.79 -16.16
N GLN A 116 10.66 3.64 -15.48
CA GLN A 116 10.63 3.60 -14.02
C GLN A 116 11.90 4.22 -13.41
N GLU A 117 13.07 3.96 -13.99
CA GLU A 117 14.34 4.58 -13.58
C GLU A 117 14.33 6.10 -13.76
N LEU A 118 13.74 6.61 -14.84
CA LEU A 118 13.55 8.05 -15.04
C LEU A 118 12.68 8.67 -13.96
N TRP A 119 11.57 8.04 -13.57
CA TRP A 119 10.73 8.52 -12.47
C TRP A 119 11.46 8.51 -11.13
N VAL A 120 12.24 7.46 -10.85
CA VAL A 120 13.07 7.41 -9.63
C VAL A 120 14.12 8.51 -9.64
N SER A 121 14.78 8.75 -10.77
CA SER A 121 15.77 9.80 -10.90
C SER A 121 15.15 11.19 -10.72
N ASP A 122 14.00 11.44 -11.37
CA ASP A 122 13.26 12.69 -11.28
C ASP A 122 12.85 12.98 -9.82
N PHE A 123 12.25 12.02 -9.14
CA PHE A 123 11.93 12.14 -7.72
C PHE A 123 13.17 12.45 -6.87
N ASN A 124 14.28 11.72 -7.06
CA ASN A 124 15.50 11.92 -6.28
C ASN A 124 16.11 13.32 -6.48
N ASN A 125 16.05 13.84 -7.70
CA ASN A 125 16.55 15.18 -8.02
C ASN A 125 15.66 16.29 -7.42
N SER A 126 14.39 15.99 -7.19
CA SER A 126 13.40 16.96 -6.68
C SER A 126 13.24 16.97 -5.16
N LYS A 127 13.93 16.08 -4.43
CA LYS A 127 13.75 15.92 -2.97
C LYS A 127 13.88 17.22 -2.19
N ASN A 128 14.91 18.02 -2.46
CA ASN A 128 15.11 19.29 -1.75
C ASN A 128 13.96 20.26 -2.02
N SER A 129 13.52 20.36 -3.26
CA SER A 129 12.39 21.23 -3.65
C SER A 129 11.07 20.76 -3.01
N ILE A 130 10.87 19.46 -2.88
CA ILE A 130 9.68 18.92 -2.18
C ILE A 130 9.72 19.31 -0.70
N LEU A 131 10.87 19.20 -0.04
CA LEU A 131 11.03 19.61 1.36
C LEU A 131 10.83 21.10 1.57
N ASP A 132 11.25 21.92 0.58
CA ASP A 132 11.05 23.38 0.60
C ASP A 132 9.62 23.80 0.18
N GLY A 133 8.74 22.84 -0.15
CA GLY A 133 7.37 23.10 -0.57
C GLY A 133 7.21 23.47 -2.05
N SER A 134 8.25 23.34 -2.86
CA SER A 134 8.24 23.64 -4.31
C SER A 134 8.04 22.36 -5.13
N ILE A 135 6.80 21.85 -5.18
CA ILE A 135 6.47 20.58 -5.88
C ILE A 135 6.62 20.72 -7.41
N GLU A 136 6.62 21.93 -7.96
CA GLU A 136 6.67 22.19 -9.41
C GLU A 136 7.91 21.62 -10.14
N SER A 137 8.93 21.18 -9.39
CA SER A 137 10.17 20.65 -9.96
C SER A 137 10.13 19.14 -10.28
N SER A 138 9.11 18.42 -9.84
CA SER A 138 8.95 16.98 -10.08
C SER A 138 7.71 16.69 -10.90
N SER A 139 7.78 15.69 -11.78
CA SER A 139 6.60 15.29 -12.54
C SER A 139 5.59 14.57 -11.64
N ASN A 140 4.30 14.78 -11.89
CA ASN A 140 3.23 14.07 -11.18
C ASN A 140 3.36 12.53 -11.31
N ASP A 141 3.88 12.04 -12.43
CA ASP A 141 4.13 10.62 -12.63
C ASP A 141 5.27 10.12 -11.72
N ALA A 142 6.35 10.88 -11.53
CA ALA A 142 7.46 10.51 -10.66
C ALA A 142 7.02 10.44 -9.19
N LEU A 143 6.26 11.43 -8.72
CA LEU A 143 5.68 11.44 -7.38
C LEU A 143 4.67 10.29 -7.20
N SER A 144 3.78 10.09 -8.16
CA SER A 144 2.82 8.98 -8.13
C SER A 144 3.51 7.61 -8.07
N PHE A 145 4.58 7.44 -8.86
CA PHE A 145 5.36 6.20 -8.85
C PHE A 145 6.06 5.98 -7.50
N TYR A 146 6.63 7.03 -6.91
CA TYR A 146 7.24 6.95 -5.57
C TYR A 146 6.20 6.52 -4.53
N PHE A 147 5.01 7.14 -4.52
CA PHE A 147 3.93 6.76 -3.62
C PHE A 147 3.54 5.30 -3.78
N LEU A 148 3.21 4.89 -5.00
CA LEU A 148 2.77 3.51 -5.30
C LEU A 148 3.86 2.48 -4.96
N LYS A 149 5.13 2.79 -5.27
CA LYS A 149 6.25 1.93 -4.91
C LYS A 149 6.39 1.79 -3.40
N THR A 150 6.26 2.89 -2.65
CA THR A 150 6.32 2.89 -1.18
C THR A 150 5.20 2.04 -0.60
N ILE A 151 3.96 2.25 -1.04
CA ILE A 151 2.81 1.45 -0.58
C ILE A 151 3.00 -0.03 -0.92
N ARG A 152 3.44 -0.36 -2.13
CA ARG A 152 3.72 -1.74 -2.54
C ARG A 152 4.77 -2.41 -1.66
N ASP A 153 5.90 -1.74 -1.43
CA ASP A 153 7.00 -2.29 -0.63
C ASP A 153 6.56 -2.51 0.83
N LEU A 154 5.78 -1.57 1.39
CA LEU A 154 5.20 -1.72 2.73
C LEU A 154 4.14 -2.80 2.80
N THR A 155 3.29 -2.96 1.76
CA THR A 155 2.29 -4.03 1.69
C THR A 155 2.97 -5.41 1.70
N ILE A 156 4.01 -5.59 0.89
CA ILE A 156 4.77 -6.86 0.85
C ILE A 156 5.48 -7.11 2.20
N THR A 157 6.03 -6.09 2.81
CA THR A 157 6.68 -6.20 4.13
C THR A 157 5.67 -6.57 5.21
N ALA A 158 4.53 -5.89 5.26
CA ALA A 158 3.45 -6.18 6.20
C ALA A 158 2.90 -7.60 6.02
N PHE A 159 2.72 -8.02 4.76
CA PHE A 159 2.26 -9.38 4.44
C PHE A 159 3.23 -10.43 4.97
N LYS A 160 4.52 -10.33 4.62
CA LYS A 160 5.54 -11.30 5.07
C LYS A 160 5.74 -11.29 6.58
N GLY A 161 5.59 -10.13 7.22
CA GLY A 161 5.71 -9.95 8.66
C GLY A 161 4.44 -10.29 9.45
N SER A 162 3.31 -10.58 8.78
CA SER A 162 2.09 -10.95 9.49
C SER A 162 2.23 -12.32 10.16
N GLU A 163 1.70 -12.46 11.38
CA GLU A 163 1.77 -13.70 12.14
C GLU A 163 1.16 -14.88 11.39
N TYR A 164 0.01 -14.65 10.75
CA TYR A 164 -0.68 -15.71 10.01
C TYR A 164 0.17 -16.23 8.85
N ILE A 165 0.73 -15.35 8.03
CA ILE A 165 1.57 -15.72 6.88
C ILE A 165 2.87 -16.37 7.37
N GLY A 166 3.50 -15.80 8.39
CA GLY A 166 4.74 -16.35 8.95
C GLY A 166 4.58 -17.78 9.47
N LYS A 167 3.46 -18.07 10.16
CA LYS A 167 3.23 -19.39 10.78
C LYS A 167 2.60 -20.42 9.86
N ASN A 168 1.71 -20.01 8.96
CA ASN A 168 0.87 -20.97 8.20
C ASN A 168 1.29 -21.11 6.73
N ILE A 169 1.83 -20.05 6.13
CA ILE A 169 2.16 -20.03 4.70
C ILE A 169 3.66 -20.18 4.49
N LEU A 170 4.48 -19.44 5.25
CA LEU A 170 5.95 -19.53 5.19
C LEU A 170 6.49 -20.67 6.06
N ALA A 171 7.76 -21.01 5.86
CA ALA A 171 8.44 -21.97 6.73
C ALA A 171 8.89 -21.26 8.01
N PHE A 172 8.22 -21.54 9.13
CA PHE A 172 8.50 -20.96 10.43
C PHE A 172 9.39 -21.88 11.26
N ARG A 173 10.60 -21.43 11.59
CA ARG A 173 11.51 -22.10 12.52
C ARG A 173 12.10 -21.09 13.50
N PRO A 174 11.50 -20.88 14.66
CA PRO A 174 11.95 -19.89 15.65
C PRO A 174 13.36 -20.21 16.21
N VAL A 175 13.71 -21.50 16.27
CA VAL A 175 15.04 -21.95 16.70
C VAL A 175 15.52 -23.01 15.71
N PRO A 176 16.34 -22.66 14.71
CA PRO A 176 16.76 -23.59 13.66
C PRO A 176 17.73 -24.69 14.15
N GLY A 177 18.26 -24.59 15.37
CA GLY A 177 19.16 -25.58 15.99
C GLY A 177 20.57 -25.52 15.46
N GLN A 178 20.81 -25.88 14.21
CA GLN A 178 22.11 -25.86 13.56
C GLN A 178 22.09 -24.99 12.32
N GLN A 179 23.15 -24.20 12.13
CA GLN A 179 23.38 -23.50 10.87
C GLN A 179 23.94 -24.47 9.84
N LYS A 180 23.21 -24.72 8.75
CA LYS A 180 23.66 -25.51 7.61
C LYS A 180 23.73 -24.60 6.39
N GLY A 181 24.89 -24.53 5.73
CA GLY A 181 25.13 -23.62 4.62
C GLY A 181 24.33 -23.94 3.34
N CYS A 182 24.13 -25.25 3.07
CA CYS A 182 23.31 -25.72 1.95
C CYS A 182 22.38 -26.82 2.45
N VAL A 183 21.09 -26.66 2.17
CA VAL A 183 20.05 -27.64 2.52
C VAL A 183 19.13 -27.83 1.32
N ASP A 184 18.57 -29.04 1.19
CA ASP A 184 17.52 -29.26 0.20
C ASP A 184 16.25 -28.49 0.58
N LEU A 185 15.69 -27.76 -0.39
CA LEU A 185 14.55 -26.89 -0.16
C LEU A 185 13.28 -27.68 0.17
N LEU A 186 13.05 -28.79 -0.55
CA LEU A 186 11.85 -29.61 -0.36
C LEU A 186 11.89 -30.34 0.98
N GLU A 187 13.05 -30.92 1.34
CA GLU A 187 13.21 -31.63 2.60
C GLU A 187 13.13 -30.69 3.81
N THR A 188 13.60 -29.45 3.65
CA THR A 188 13.72 -28.51 4.79
C THR A 188 12.47 -27.67 5.01
N THR A 189 11.84 -27.21 3.94
CA THR A 189 10.72 -26.25 4.00
C THR A 189 9.47 -26.67 3.21
N ASN A 190 9.45 -27.88 2.62
CA ASN A 190 8.43 -28.29 1.65
C ASN A 190 8.28 -27.28 0.48
N GLY A 191 9.37 -26.69 0.02
CA GLY A 191 9.37 -25.71 -1.05
C GLY A 191 8.91 -24.30 -0.63
N ARG A 192 8.62 -24.07 0.65
CA ARG A 192 8.16 -22.76 1.16
C ARG A 192 9.35 -21.84 1.41
N ALA A 193 9.12 -20.53 1.21
CA ALA A 193 10.09 -19.52 1.63
C ALA A 193 10.16 -19.44 3.16
N TRP A 194 11.32 -19.03 3.68
CA TRP A 194 11.49 -18.78 5.12
C TRP A 194 10.68 -17.54 5.54
N THR A 195 10.14 -17.58 6.75
CA THR A 195 9.63 -16.38 7.42
C THR A 195 10.78 -15.41 7.71
N ILE A 196 10.49 -14.12 7.70
CA ILE A 196 11.43 -13.03 8.02
C ILE A 196 11.31 -12.64 9.49
#